data_8d2904eaff52ae8c4f69ba5fe224c020
#
_entry.id   8d2904eaff52ae8c4f69ba5fe224c020
#
_cell.length_a   1.000
_cell.length_b   1.000
_cell.length_c   1.000
_cell.angle_alpha   90.00
_cell.angle_beta   90.00
_cell.angle_gamma   90.00
#
_symmetry.space_group_name_H-M   'P 1'
#
loop_
_entity.id
_entity.type
_entity.pdbx_description
1 polymer ?
#
loop_
_entity_poly.entity_id
_entity_poly.type
_entity_poly.pdbx_seq_one_letter_code
_entity_poly.pdbx_strand_id
1 'polypeptide(L)'
;QLIGNEQRDWLRNILSTSVAAGKPWQVVGNQVVMGRVAGPDLEAGMGPDQYADLIASLPSGLNDRIAAAQEGYRKGVPFNLDSWDGYPAARERLYATFRDAGSRPIVLAGDSHAGWANRLRGADGEIVALETGCTAITSPSYGSILPGMGRYIEQANPDTIYCNQDAKGYTLLTLRPGSARVDYRTVSTVTDKTFEAGIDASFEWKREDETPDWSEV
;
A
#
# COMPACT_ATOMS: atom_id res chain seq x y z
N GLN A 1 -10.07 10.51 -14.58
CA GLN A 1 -8.84 9.94 -15.12
C GLN A 1 -7.67 10.39 -14.27
N LEU A 2 -6.93 9.47 -13.62
CA LEU A 2 -5.81 9.83 -12.75
C LEU A 2 -4.53 10.11 -13.58
N ILE A 3 -4.34 9.37 -14.68
CA ILE A 3 -3.29 9.62 -15.67
C ILE A 3 -3.88 9.79 -17.06
N GLY A 4 -3.26 10.65 -17.89
CA GLY A 4 -3.68 10.90 -19.26
C GLY A 4 -3.36 9.75 -20.21
N ASN A 5 -3.96 9.77 -21.40
CA ASN A 5 -3.71 8.76 -22.42
C ASN A 5 -2.24 8.77 -22.89
N GLU A 6 -1.69 9.95 -23.14
CA GLU A 6 -0.29 10.10 -23.57
C GLU A 6 0.69 9.54 -22.55
N GLN A 7 0.46 9.81 -21.26
CA GLN A 7 1.30 9.28 -20.18
C GLN A 7 1.19 7.74 -20.09
N ARG A 8 -0.02 7.21 -20.25
CA ARG A 8 -0.24 5.76 -20.28
C ARG A 8 0.44 5.11 -21.48
N ASP A 9 0.35 5.70 -22.67
CA ASP A 9 0.97 5.19 -23.88
C ASP A 9 2.50 5.27 -23.80
N TRP A 10 3.03 6.35 -23.24
CA TRP A 10 4.44 6.47 -22.92
C TRP A 10 4.90 5.36 -21.95
N LEU A 11 4.16 5.12 -20.86
CA LEU A 11 4.49 4.09 -19.88
C LEU A 11 4.48 2.69 -20.51
N ARG A 12 3.46 2.39 -21.33
CA ARG A 12 3.39 1.12 -22.07
C ARG A 12 4.64 0.91 -22.94
N ASN A 13 5.04 1.92 -23.69
CA ASN A 13 6.21 1.85 -24.57
C ASN A 13 7.51 1.62 -23.77
N ILE A 14 7.68 2.30 -22.64
CA ILE A 14 8.85 2.13 -21.79
C ILE A 14 8.89 0.72 -21.19
N LEU A 15 7.77 0.22 -20.67
CA LEU A 15 7.69 -1.12 -20.10
C LEU A 15 7.96 -2.18 -21.16
N SER A 16 7.30 -2.11 -22.33
CA SER A 16 7.52 -3.05 -23.44
C SER A 16 8.97 -3.05 -23.90
N THR A 17 9.60 -1.88 -24.03
CA THR A 17 11.02 -1.75 -24.38
C THR A 17 11.92 -2.40 -23.34
N SER A 18 11.64 -2.19 -22.06
CA SER A 18 12.39 -2.77 -20.94
C SER A 18 12.31 -4.30 -20.95
N VAL A 19 11.10 -4.85 -21.14
CA VAL A 19 10.86 -6.29 -21.23
C VAL A 19 11.58 -6.87 -22.44
N ALA A 20 11.43 -6.26 -23.63
CA ALA A 20 12.09 -6.70 -24.86
C ALA A 20 13.63 -6.66 -24.77
N ALA A 21 14.18 -5.73 -24.00
CA ALA A 21 15.62 -5.65 -23.71
C ALA A 21 16.09 -6.66 -22.64
N GLY A 22 15.23 -7.55 -22.16
CA GLY A 22 15.55 -8.57 -21.17
C GLY A 22 15.87 -8.00 -19.78
N LYS A 23 15.43 -6.77 -19.48
CA LYS A 23 15.64 -6.20 -18.12
C LYS A 23 14.88 -7.03 -17.10
N PRO A 24 15.54 -7.47 -16.00
CA PRO A 24 14.91 -8.39 -15.05
C PRO A 24 13.76 -7.74 -14.28
N TRP A 25 13.82 -6.45 -14.04
CA TRP A 25 12.86 -5.71 -13.23
C TRP A 25 12.36 -4.45 -13.93
N GLN A 26 11.08 -4.15 -13.76
CA GLN A 26 10.48 -2.86 -14.07
C GLN A 26 9.98 -2.26 -12.75
N VAL A 27 10.40 -1.05 -12.45
CA VAL A 27 9.98 -0.31 -11.25
C VAL A 27 9.20 0.91 -11.68
N VAL A 28 8.00 1.06 -11.15
CA VAL A 28 7.09 2.16 -11.46
C VAL A 28 6.96 3.05 -10.24
N GLY A 29 7.50 4.28 -10.31
CA GLY A 29 7.23 5.32 -9.31
C GLY A 29 5.80 5.84 -9.45
N ASN A 30 5.04 5.76 -8.40
CA ASN A 30 3.65 6.16 -8.31
C ASN A 30 3.44 7.00 -7.04
N GLN A 31 2.59 8.02 -7.11
CA GLN A 31 2.47 8.98 -6.02
C GLN A 31 1.68 8.47 -4.82
N VAL A 32 0.63 7.67 -5.04
CA VAL A 32 -0.34 7.23 -4.02
C VAL A 32 -0.51 5.71 -4.04
N VAL A 33 -1.03 5.12 -2.97
CA VAL A 33 -1.31 3.69 -2.88
C VAL A 33 -2.24 3.25 -4.02
N MET A 34 -1.86 2.18 -4.72
CA MET A 34 -2.58 1.63 -5.87
C MET A 34 -3.42 0.41 -5.50
N GLY A 35 -3.05 -0.31 -4.46
CA GLY A 35 -3.79 -1.45 -3.94
C GLY A 35 -5.25 -1.10 -3.66
N ARG A 36 -6.13 -2.09 -3.75
CA ARG A 36 -7.52 -1.96 -3.27
C ARG A 36 -7.50 -2.09 -1.75
N VAL A 37 -7.96 -1.05 -1.07
CA VAL A 37 -7.99 -1.01 0.39
C VAL A 37 -9.41 -0.72 0.86
N ALA A 38 -10.12 -1.76 1.30
CA ALA A 38 -11.38 -1.59 2.01
C ALA A 38 -11.11 -0.98 3.39
N GLY A 39 -11.97 -0.08 3.81
CA GLY A 39 -11.90 0.43 5.17
C GLY A 39 -12.21 -0.67 6.19
N PRO A 40 -11.43 -0.82 7.27
CA PRO A 40 -11.67 -1.85 8.27
C PRO A 40 -12.92 -1.54 9.10
N ASP A 41 -13.68 -2.56 9.47
CA ASP A 41 -14.71 -2.43 10.51
C ASP A 41 -14.04 -2.55 11.88
N LEU A 42 -13.78 -1.40 12.51
CA LEU A 42 -13.08 -1.35 13.79
C LEU A 42 -13.89 -1.97 14.93
N GLU A 43 -15.23 -1.79 14.90
CA GLU A 43 -16.09 -2.37 15.93
C GLU A 43 -16.07 -3.90 15.85
N ALA A 44 -16.15 -4.47 14.66
CA ALA A 44 -16.02 -5.91 14.46
C ALA A 44 -14.62 -6.42 14.84
N GLY A 45 -13.56 -5.62 14.56
CA GLY A 45 -12.17 -6.01 14.80
C GLY A 45 -11.73 -5.96 16.25
N MET A 46 -12.19 -4.97 17.06
CA MET A 46 -11.77 -4.80 18.45
C MET A 46 -12.87 -5.14 19.48
N GLY A 47 -14.09 -5.30 19.03
CA GLY A 47 -15.26 -5.50 19.88
C GLY A 47 -15.97 -4.20 20.27
N PRO A 48 -17.29 -4.27 20.59
CA PRO A 48 -18.13 -3.10 20.79
C PRO A 48 -17.69 -2.23 21.97
N ASP A 49 -17.23 -2.82 23.08
CA ASP A 49 -16.83 -2.07 24.27
C ASP A 49 -15.57 -1.25 24.00
N GLN A 50 -14.54 -1.87 23.40
CA GLN A 50 -13.29 -1.17 23.07
C GLN A 50 -13.52 -0.09 22.00
N TYR A 51 -14.39 -0.35 21.04
CA TYR A 51 -14.76 0.64 20.03
C TYR A 51 -15.50 1.83 20.68
N ALA A 52 -16.44 1.60 21.60
CA ALA A 52 -17.13 2.66 22.31
C ALA A 52 -16.15 3.51 23.14
N ASP A 53 -15.20 2.87 23.86
CA ASP A 53 -14.14 3.56 24.61
C ASP A 53 -13.24 4.40 23.68
N LEU A 54 -12.85 3.86 22.55
CA LEU A 54 -12.09 4.60 21.54
C LEU A 54 -12.84 5.86 21.11
N ILE A 55 -14.08 5.72 20.66
CA ILE A 55 -14.90 6.87 20.19
C ILE A 55 -15.08 7.90 21.31
N ALA A 56 -15.32 7.47 22.54
CA ALA A 56 -15.47 8.37 23.70
C ALA A 56 -14.18 9.12 24.05
N SER A 57 -13.01 8.54 23.79
CA SER A 57 -11.70 9.14 24.06
C SER A 57 -11.30 10.21 23.05
N LEU A 58 -11.93 10.25 21.88
CA LEU A 58 -11.58 11.15 20.79
C LEU A 58 -12.15 12.57 21.01
N PRO A 59 -11.45 13.61 20.51
CA PRO A 59 -11.98 14.97 20.51
C PRO A 59 -13.32 15.06 19.76
N SER A 60 -14.19 15.95 20.24
CA SER A 60 -15.46 16.25 19.58
C SER A 60 -15.24 16.63 18.10
N GLY A 61 -16.06 16.07 17.23
CA GLY A 61 -15.97 16.21 15.76
C GLY A 61 -15.02 15.22 15.10
N LEU A 62 -14.00 14.68 15.78
CA LEU A 62 -13.19 13.57 15.27
C LEU A 62 -13.93 12.23 15.46
N ASN A 63 -14.56 12.04 16.61
CA ASN A 63 -15.43 10.91 16.88
C ASN A 63 -16.55 10.78 15.83
N ASP A 64 -17.25 11.88 15.50
CA ASP A 64 -18.32 11.89 14.50
C ASP A 64 -17.80 11.52 13.11
N ARG A 65 -16.62 12.03 12.75
CA ARG A 65 -15.97 11.73 11.46
C ARG A 65 -15.57 10.25 11.37
N ILE A 66 -15.02 9.68 12.43
CA ILE A 66 -14.65 8.26 12.46
C ILE A 66 -15.91 7.38 12.41
N ALA A 67 -16.96 7.72 13.17
CA ALA A 67 -18.22 6.99 13.12
C ALA A 67 -18.85 7.02 11.72
N ALA A 68 -18.86 8.19 11.07
CA ALA A 68 -19.36 8.33 9.70
C ALA A 68 -18.50 7.53 8.68
N ALA A 69 -17.16 7.52 8.85
CA ALA A 69 -16.28 6.72 8.03
C ALA A 69 -16.57 5.22 8.19
N GLN A 70 -16.74 4.74 9.43
CA GLN A 70 -17.09 3.34 9.72
C GLN A 70 -18.43 2.93 9.08
N GLU A 71 -19.42 3.81 9.11
CA GLU A 71 -20.69 3.57 8.39
C GLU A 71 -20.47 3.48 6.87
N GLY A 72 -19.63 4.33 6.31
CA GLY A 72 -19.23 4.28 4.91
C GLY A 72 -18.52 2.98 4.55
N TYR A 73 -17.57 2.54 5.36
CA TYR A 73 -16.81 1.31 5.15
C TYR A 73 -17.72 0.06 5.16
N ARG A 74 -18.67 -0.02 6.08
CA ARG A 74 -19.68 -1.10 6.10
C ARG A 74 -20.57 -1.12 4.85
N LYS A 75 -20.69 0.01 4.16
CA LYS A 75 -21.40 0.15 2.86
C LYS A 75 -20.48 -0.06 1.65
N GLY A 76 -19.23 -0.41 1.86
CA GLY A 76 -18.25 -0.67 0.80
C GLY A 76 -17.55 0.55 0.24
N VAL A 77 -17.58 1.70 0.94
CA VAL A 77 -16.75 2.85 0.59
C VAL A 77 -15.29 2.48 0.86
N PRO A 78 -14.37 2.68 -0.09
CA PRO A 78 -12.95 2.41 0.12
C PRO A 78 -12.34 3.23 1.25
N PHE A 79 -11.21 2.76 1.77
CA PHE A 79 -10.48 3.43 2.85
C PHE A 79 -10.05 4.86 2.48
N ASN A 80 -9.60 5.06 1.24
CA ASN A 80 -9.18 6.38 0.75
C ASN A 80 -9.62 6.59 -0.70
N LEU A 81 -10.52 7.55 -0.94
CA LEU A 81 -10.99 7.92 -2.28
C LEU A 81 -10.02 8.85 -3.02
N ASP A 82 -9.04 9.41 -2.35
CA ASP A 82 -7.98 10.24 -2.96
C ASP A 82 -6.79 9.41 -3.47
N SER A 83 -6.87 8.09 -3.33
CA SER A 83 -5.98 7.10 -3.94
C SER A 83 -6.57 6.53 -5.24
N TRP A 84 -5.96 5.49 -5.79
CA TRP A 84 -6.49 4.78 -6.96
C TRP A 84 -7.85 4.13 -6.72
N ASP A 85 -8.27 3.95 -5.49
CA ASP A 85 -9.62 3.47 -5.16
C ASP A 85 -10.74 4.45 -5.53
N GLY A 86 -10.44 5.74 -5.61
CA GLY A 86 -11.36 6.71 -6.20
C GLY A 86 -11.45 6.65 -7.73
N TYR A 87 -10.56 5.88 -8.38
CA TYR A 87 -10.44 5.80 -9.84
C TYR A 87 -10.37 4.36 -10.36
N PRO A 88 -11.27 3.45 -9.97
CA PRO A 88 -11.14 2.01 -10.25
C PRO A 88 -11.02 1.70 -11.75
N ALA A 89 -11.77 2.38 -12.61
CA ALA A 89 -11.67 2.20 -14.05
C ALA A 89 -10.32 2.69 -14.63
N ALA A 90 -9.69 3.69 -14.03
CA ALA A 90 -8.36 4.14 -14.44
C ALA A 90 -7.29 3.14 -13.98
N ARG A 91 -7.43 2.58 -12.79
CA ARG A 91 -6.57 1.52 -12.27
C ARG A 91 -6.60 0.27 -13.17
N GLU A 92 -7.77 -0.22 -13.53
CA GLU A 92 -7.88 -1.37 -14.43
C GLU A 92 -7.25 -1.11 -15.81
N ARG A 93 -7.38 0.10 -16.36
CA ARG A 93 -6.68 0.47 -17.61
C ARG A 93 -5.17 0.48 -17.44
N LEU A 94 -4.67 0.86 -16.28
CA LEU A 94 -3.23 0.79 -16.00
C LEU A 94 -2.76 -0.66 -15.84
N TYR A 95 -3.53 -1.50 -15.17
CA TYR A 95 -3.25 -2.93 -15.06
C TYR A 95 -3.23 -3.63 -16.43
N ALA A 96 -4.17 -3.28 -17.31
CA ALA A 96 -4.14 -3.73 -18.70
C ALA A 96 -2.84 -3.30 -19.41
N THR A 97 -2.37 -2.06 -19.14
CA THR A 97 -1.09 -1.58 -19.69
C THR A 97 0.10 -2.41 -19.24
N PHE A 98 0.14 -2.86 -17.98
CA PHE A 98 1.18 -3.75 -17.47
C PHE A 98 1.13 -5.11 -18.18
N ARG A 99 -0.06 -5.70 -18.31
CA ARG A 99 -0.25 -6.98 -19.04
C ARG A 99 0.14 -6.88 -20.52
N ASP A 100 -0.34 -5.85 -21.21
CA ASP A 100 -0.05 -5.62 -22.64
C ASP A 100 1.45 -5.46 -22.91
N ALA A 101 2.17 -4.86 -21.95
CA ALA A 101 3.62 -4.73 -22.02
C ALA A 101 4.37 -6.04 -21.66
N GLY A 102 3.70 -7.08 -21.22
CA GLY A 102 4.31 -8.29 -20.67
C GLY A 102 5.11 -8.05 -19.41
N SER A 103 4.78 -6.98 -18.66
CA SER A 103 5.49 -6.54 -17.47
C SER A 103 4.72 -6.92 -16.20
N ARG A 104 5.47 -7.32 -15.17
CA ARG A 104 4.99 -7.48 -13.80
C ARG A 104 5.79 -6.53 -12.91
N PRO A 105 5.45 -5.24 -12.86
CA PRO A 105 6.28 -4.25 -12.20
C PRO A 105 6.20 -4.31 -10.69
N ILE A 106 7.23 -3.75 -10.04
CA ILE A 106 7.16 -3.32 -8.64
C ILE A 106 6.76 -1.85 -8.64
N VAL A 107 5.64 -1.55 -7.99
CA VAL A 107 5.12 -0.19 -7.85
C VAL A 107 5.60 0.39 -6.52
N LEU A 108 6.20 1.58 -6.56
CA LEU A 108 6.58 2.34 -5.38
C LEU A 108 5.51 3.39 -5.10
N ALA A 109 4.97 3.42 -3.90
CA ALA A 109 3.96 4.38 -3.48
C ALA A 109 4.40 5.20 -2.25
N GLY A 110 3.80 6.37 -2.10
CA GLY A 110 3.99 7.26 -0.96
C GLY A 110 2.66 7.83 -0.46
N ASP A 111 2.66 9.09 -0.04
CA ASP A 111 1.52 9.92 0.35
C ASP A 111 0.77 9.46 1.61
N SER A 112 0.53 8.18 1.78
CA SER A 112 -0.30 7.63 2.87
C SER A 112 0.33 7.69 4.26
N HIS A 113 1.60 8.09 4.34
CA HIS A 113 2.39 8.18 5.58
C HIS A 113 2.55 6.85 6.34
N ALA A 114 2.33 5.73 5.67
CA ALA A 114 2.36 4.37 6.22
C ALA A 114 3.20 3.44 5.35
N GLY A 115 3.73 2.38 5.95
CA GLY A 115 4.36 1.28 5.23
C GLY A 115 3.31 0.34 4.66
N TRP A 116 3.51 -0.13 3.41
CA TRP A 116 2.60 -1.05 2.72
C TRP A 116 3.36 -2.09 1.91
N ALA A 117 2.91 -3.34 1.97
CA ALA A 117 3.21 -4.36 0.97
C ALA A 117 1.90 -4.93 0.44
N ASN A 118 1.60 -4.69 -0.83
CA ASN A 118 0.34 -5.09 -1.46
C ASN A 118 0.56 -5.97 -2.69
N ARG A 119 -0.36 -6.92 -2.90
CA ARG A 119 -0.60 -7.54 -4.20
C ARG A 119 -1.55 -6.65 -5.00
N LEU A 120 -1.15 -6.28 -6.20
CA LEU A 120 -2.03 -5.53 -7.09
C LEU A 120 -2.78 -6.52 -7.97
N ARG A 121 -4.03 -6.77 -7.59
CA ARG A 121 -4.89 -7.74 -8.25
C ARG A 121 -5.88 -7.07 -9.19
N GLY A 122 -5.92 -7.52 -10.45
CA GLY A 122 -6.88 -7.08 -11.44
C GLY A 122 -8.30 -7.60 -11.17
N ALA A 123 -9.26 -7.06 -11.89
CA ALA A 123 -10.67 -7.49 -11.79
C ALA A 123 -10.91 -8.95 -12.22
N ASP A 124 -9.99 -9.51 -13.00
CA ASP A 124 -9.94 -10.93 -13.39
C ASP A 124 -9.40 -11.87 -12.30
N GLY A 125 -8.92 -11.32 -11.19
CA GLY A 125 -8.36 -12.07 -10.07
C GLY A 125 -6.85 -12.32 -10.16
N GLU A 126 -6.18 -11.96 -11.27
CA GLU A 126 -4.74 -12.14 -11.42
C GLU A 126 -3.94 -11.04 -10.72
N ILE A 127 -2.78 -11.41 -10.15
CA ILE A 127 -1.81 -10.45 -9.61
C ILE A 127 -1.00 -9.91 -10.78
N VAL A 128 -1.14 -8.61 -11.04
CA VAL A 128 -0.51 -7.94 -12.19
C VAL A 128 0.77 -7.21 -11.81
N ALA A 129 0.96 -6.91 -10.53
CA ALA A 129 2.11 -6.20 -9.99
C ALA A 129 2.18 -6.39 -8.48
N LEU A 130 3.33 -6.04 -7.89
CA LEU A 130 3.49 -5.89 -6.44
C LEU A 130 3.72 -4.43 -6.11
N GLU A 131 3.20 -3.98 -4.98
CA GLU A 131 3.39 -2.62 -4.49
C GLU A 131 4.14 -2.61 -3.17
N THR A 132 5.02 -1.64 -3.01
CA THR A 132 5.60 -1.26 -1.73
C THR A 132 5.38 0.23 -1.50
N GLY A 133 4.71 0.56 -0.39
CA GLY A 133 4.47 1.92 0.05
C GLY A 133 5.44 2.32 1.14
N CYS A 134 5.95 3.55 1.05
CA CYS A 134 6.88 4.10 2.03
C CYS A 134 6.15 4.92 3.08
N THR A 135 6.54 4.74 4.35
CA THR A 135 6.06 5.60 5.44
C THR A 135 6.63 7.02 5.33
N ALA A 136 6.12 7.94 6.14
CA ALA A 136 6.65 9.30 6.24
C ALA A 136 7.90 9.36 7.13
N ILE A 137 8.68 10.44 6.98
CA ILE A 137 9.78 10.75 7.89
C ILE A 137 9.22 11.30 9.22
N THR A 138 8.25 12.24 9.17
CA THR A 138 7.71 12.91 10.37
C THR A 138 6.19 13.07 10.36
N SER A 139 5.54 13.05 9.18
CA SER A 139 4.10 13.29 9.08
C SER A 139 3.30 12.21 9.81
N PRO A 140 2.23 12.57 10.55
CA PRO A 140 1.39 11.61 11.24
C PRO A 140 0.63 10.71 10.27
N SER A 141 0.25 9.54 10.74
CA SER A 141 -0.65 8.59 10.08
C SER A 141 -1.77 8.19 11.03
N TYR A 142 -2.64 7.30 10.61
CA TYR A 142 -3.76 6.85 11.45
C TYR A 142 -3.32 6.17 12.75
N GLY A 143 -2.11 5.61 12.81
CA GLY A 143 -1.52 5.06 14.02
C GLY A 143 -1.35 6.09 15.15
N SER A 144 -1.25 7.38 14.83
CA SER A 144 -1.25 8.45 15.84
C SER A 144 -2.59 8.63 16.57
N ILE A 145 -3.69 8.13 15.98
CA ILE A 145 -5.04 8.16 16.55
C ILE A 145 -5.37 6.79 17.16
N LEU A 146 -5.07 5.74 16.42
CA LEU A 146 -5.30 4.35 16.80
C LEU A 146 -4.02 3.54 16.57
N PRO A 147 -3.16 3.38 17.59
CA PRO A 147 -1.98 2.52 17.50
C PRO A 147 -2.35 1.09 17.06
N GLY A 148 -1.58 0.53 16.14
CA GLY A 148 -1.86 -0.78 15.57
C GLY A 148 -3.00 -0.80 14.54
N MET A 149 -3.40 0.35 14.01
CA MET A 149 -4.41 0.47 12.95
C MET A 149 -4.11 -0.43 11.74
N GLY A 150 -2.82 -0.62 11.42
CA GLY A 150 -2.37 -1.44 10.28
C GLY A 150 -2.95 -2.85 10.30
N ARG A 151 -2.98 -3.51 11.45
CA ARG A 151 -3.52 -4.87 11.60
C ARG A 151 -5.00 -5.00 11.23
N TYR A 152 -5.80 -3.97 11.52
CA TYR A 152 -7.23 -3.98 11.14
C TYR A 152 -7.40 -3.82 9.63
N ILE A 153 -6.50 -3.04 9.00
CA ILE A 153 -6.45 -2.90 7.54
C ILE A 153 -6.05 -4.23 6.89
N GLU A 154 -5.01 -4.90 7.39
CA GLU A 154 -4.57 -6.21 6.89
C GLU A 154 -5.67 -7.26 7.02
N GLN A 155 -6.36 -7.32 8.16
CA GLN A 155 -7.47 -8.26 8.38
C GLN A 155 -8.63 -8.05 7.40
N ALA A 156 -8.91 -6.81 7.01
CA ALA A 156 -9.97 -6.47 6.06
C ALA A 156 -9.55 -6.67 4.59
N ASN A 157 -8.24 -6.81 4.30
CA ASN A 157 -7.68 -6.75 2.95
C ASN A 157 -6.70 -7.90 2.69
N PRO A 158 -7.12 -9.04 2.14
CA PRO A 158 -6.25 -10.21 1.91
C PRO A 158 -5.06 -9.94 0.96
N ASP A 159 -5.15 -8.92 0.11
CA ASP A 159 -4.07 -8.50 -0.79
C ASP A 159 -3.10 -7.50 -0.14
N THR A 160 -3.40 -6.99 1.06
CA THR A 160 -2.48 -6.21 1.88
C THR A 160 -1.73 -7.14 2.83
N ILE A 161 -0.48 -7.44 2.49
CA ILE A 161 0.38 -8.38 3.23
C ILE A 161 0.96 -7.73 4.48
N TYR A 162 1.21 -6.43 4.39
CA TYR A 162 1.78 -5.62 5.47
C TYR A 162 1.24 -4.21 5.40
N CYS A 163 0.85 -3.70 6.56
CA CYS A 163 0.45 -2.30 6.74
C CYS A 163 0.91 -1.79 8.10
N ASN A 164 1.88 -0.89 8.12
CA ASN A 164 2.33 -0.24 9.35
C ASN A 164 1.95 1.24 9.33
N GLN A 165 1.01 1.62 10.20
CA GLN A 165 0.50 2.98 10.35
C GLN A 165 1.22 3.76 11.48
N ASP A 166 2.09 3.11 12.24
CA ASP A 166 2.70 3.66 13.45
C ASP A 166 4.12 4.16 13.20
N ALA A 167 4.95 3.33 12.57
CA ALA A 167 6.38 3.57 12.44
C ALA A 167 6.71 4.66 11.42
N LYS A 168 7.82 5.33 11.65
CA LYS A 168 8.45 6.31 10.74
C LYS A 168 9.80 5.80 10.26
N GLY A 169 10.17 6.18 9.04
CA GLY A 169 11.41 5.69 8.46
C GLY A 169 11.43 5.74 6.94
N TYR A 170 11.98 4.71 6.31
CA TYR A 170 12.07 4.60 4.85
C TYR A 170 11.99 3.15 4.39
N THR A 171 11.70 2.98 3.12
CA THR A 171 11.66 1.67 2.46
C THR A 171 12.91 1.52 1.59
N LEU A 172 13.63 0.41 1.75
CA LEU A 172 14.79 0.05 0.94
C LEU A 172 14.43 -1.09 -0.01
N LEU A 173 14.38 -0.81 -1.32
CA LEU A 173 14.21 -1.83 -2.36
C LEU A 173 15.59 -2.24 -2.89
N THR A 174 15.94 -3.51 -2.74
CA THR A 174 17.17 -4.11 -3.28
C THR A 174 16.83 -5.03 -4.44
N LEU A 175 17.35 -4.73 -5.63
CA LEU A 175 17.12 -5.51 -6.83
C LEU A 175 18.38 -6.30 -7.20
N ARG A 176 18.21 -7.60 -7.43
CA ARG A 176 19.20 -8.51 -7.98
C ARG A 176 18.63 -9.19 -9.22
N PRO A 177 19.43 -9.80 -10.10
CA PRO A 177 18.88 -10.44 -11.30
C PRO A 177 17.77 -11.46 -11.03
N GLY A 178 17.86 -12.19 -9.92
CA GLY A 178 16.92 -13.26 -9.55
C GLY A 178 15.94 -12.91 -8.45
N SER A 179 16.09 -11.79 -7.73
CA SER A 179 15.17 -11.43 -6.64
C SER A 179 15.05 -9.93 -6.44
N ALA A 180 13.91 -9.52 -5.93
CA ALA A 180 13.64 -8.19 -5.41
C ALA A 180 13.31 -8.29 -3.93
N ARG A 181 14.05 -7.57 -3.09
CA ARG A 181 13.82 -7.53 -1.64
C ARG A 181 13.45 -6.13 -1.21
N VAL A 182 12.43 -6.03 -0.36
CA VAL A 182 12.02 -4.78 0.29
C VAL A 182 12.23 -4.91 1.80
N ASP A 183 12.95 -3.93 2.39
CA ASP A 183 13.10 -3.79 3.85
C ASP A 183 12.41 -2.50 4.30
N TYR A 184 11.51 -2.61 5.26
CA TYR A 184 10.88 -1.46 5.93
C TYR A 184 11.77 -1.06 7.11
N ARG A 185 12.52 0.02 6.90
CA ARG A 185 13.47 0.57 7.88
C ARG A 185 12.77 1.60 8.74
N THR A 186 12.80 1.40 10.05
CA THR A 186 12.08 2.24 11.00
C THR A 186 13.04 2.82 12.04
N VAL A 187 12.61 3.92 12.66
CA VAL A 187 13.28 4.57 13.76
C VAL A 187 12.40 4.60 15.00
N SER A 188 13.00 4.51 16.17
CA SER A 188 12.29 4.47 17.46
C SER A 188 11.58 5.79 17.78
N THR A 189 12.08 6.90 17.27
CA THR A 189 11.50 8.24 17.45
C THR A 189 11.96 9.18 16.34
N VAL A 190 11.14 10.21 16.06
CA VAL A 190 11.46 11.32 15.15
C VAL A 190 11.52 12.66 15.90
N THR A 191 11.31 12.65 17.20
CA THR A 191 11.26 13.85 18.06
C THR A 191 12.55 14.04 18.88
N ASP A 192 13.44 13.05 18.91
CA ASP A 192 14.73 13.10 19.57
C ASP A 192 15.85 12.90 18.57
N LYS A 193 17.04 13.48 18.83
CA LYS A 193 18.25 13.26 18.04
C LYS A 193 18.89 11.89 18.28
N THR A 194 18.62 11.31 19.44
CA THR A 194 19.04 9.96 19.80
C THR A 194 17.92 8.99 19.46
N PHE A 195 18.15 8.11 18.51
CA PHE A 195 17.17 7.11 18.07
C PHE A 195 17.86 5.78 17.77
N GLU A 196 17.09 4.72 17.81
CA GLU A 196 17.48 3.41 17.31
C GLU A 196 16.84 3.19 15.94
N ALA A 197 17.59 2.59 15.03
CA ALA A 197 17.08 2.19 13.72
C ALA A 197 17.03 0.67 13.61
N GLY A 198 15.96 0.16 13.01
CA GLY A 198 15.72 -1.27 12.85
C GLY A 198 15.05 -1.61 11.54
N ILE A 199 14.78 -2.88 11.35
CA ILE A 199 13.94 -3.42 10.29
C ILE A 199 12.64 -3.88 10.96
N ASP A 200 11.52 -3.34 10.52
CA ASP A 200 10.19 -3.72 11.02
C ASP A 200 9.69 -4.98 10.30
N ALA A 201 9.84 -5.01 8.98
CA ALA A 201 9.49 -6.15 8.14
C ALA A 201 10.38 -6.21 6.91
N SER A 202 10.52 -7.42 6.36
CA SER A 202 11.23 -7.65 5.10
C SER A 202 10.46 -8.65 4.25
N PHE A 203 10.41 -8.40 2.95
CA PHE A 203 9.78 -9.30 1.99
C PHE A 203 10.68 -9.48 0.78
N GLU A 204 10.60 -10.67 0.18
CA GLU A 204 11.30 -10.98 -1.06
C GLU A 204 10.33 -11.56 -2.09
N TRP A 205 10.53 -11.16 -3.36
CA TRP A 205 9.93 -11.80 -4.52
C TRP A 205 11.04 -12.41 -5.38
N LYS A 206 10.95 -13.71 -5.66
CA LYS A 206 11.85 -14.41 -6.57
C LYS A 206 11.31 -14.34 -7.99
N ARG A 207 12.16 -13.99 -8.94
CA ARG A 207 11.77 -13.83 -10.34
C ARG A 207 11.29 -15.12 -10.99
N GLU A 208 11.75 -16.27 -10.51
CA GLU A 208 11.36 -17.59 -10.98
C GLU A 208 9.94 -18.00 -10.58
N ASP A 209 9.33 -17.28 -9.62
CA ASP A 209 7.98 -17.55 -9.18
C ASP A 209 6.99 -17.30 -10.34
N GLU A 210 6.10 -18.25 -10.58
CA GLU A 210 5.08 -18.15 -11.64
C GLU A 210 4.14 -16.97 -11.39
N THR A 211 3.79 -16.74 -10.14
CA THR A 211 2.96 -15.62 -9.68
C THR A 211 3.77 -14.67 -8.84
N PRO A 212 3.73 -13.36 -9.11
CA PRO A 212 4.35 -12.36 -8.23
C PRO A 212 3.77 -12.45 -6.84
N ASP A 213 4.64 -12.55 -5.83
CA ASP A 213 4.23 -12.48 -4.43
C ASP A 213 5.34 -11.95 -3.53
N TRP A 214 4.96 -11.23 -2.47
CA TRP A 214 5.85 -10.88 -1.39
C TRP A 214 5.84 -11.99 -0.34
N SER A 215 6.97 -12.67 -0.17
CA SER A 215 7.19 -13.65 0.89
C SER A 215 8.02 -13.01 2.01
N GLU A 216 7.57 -13.13 3.25
CA GLU A 216 8.29 -12.61 4.41
C GLU A 216 9.63 -13.35 4.61
N VAL A 217 10.71 -12.62 4.96
CA VAL A 217 12.08 -13.14 5.09
C VAL A 217 12.85 -12.53 6.26
#